data_09454c23596d6ca5c2625e79352ee9ab
#
_entry.id   09454c23596d6ca5c2625e79352ee9ab
#
_cell.length_a   1.000
_cell.length_b   1.000
_cell.length_c   1.000
_cell.angle_alpha   90.00
_cell.angle_beta   90.00
_cell.angle_gamma   90.00
#
_symmetry.space_group_name_H-M   'P 1'
#
loop_
_entity.id
_entity.type
_entity.pdbx_description
1 polymer ?
#
loop_
_entity_poly.entity_id
_entity_poly.type
_entity_poly.pdbx_seq_one_letter_code
_entity_poly.pdbx_strand_id
1 'polypeptide(L)'
;MKERIVVAKFGGTSVADAGQVRKISDIVRSDPARRFIVVSAPGKRFSDDIKVTDLLLDLYERAKAGEPFAAELRQIKMRFREIIDGLGISFPLDEEFEILEQSLKTEPMRDYTASRGEYLTAKIVAKYLGFTFVDPAWCVCFDQDGHLNGPMTSRTMCASLLPLNRAVIAGFYGSDMSGVIHTFERGGSDITGSLAACAVGADLYENWTDVSGLYAADPRIVENPETVSYMSYRELRTLSYMGASVLHSDAVLSASELEIPINIRNTDRPEDAGTMIVRHLPSGVVKNPVTGVSGRKGMSVIQIEKVMVSDGSGFSALMLDILKERALPFEYCLTGIDSITLVIRKDLLDDCKEDLFEEIRETLHPDFIGLRENQSLIAVTGEKATESSDANVRVLEKLTSEGIEISTINQGAGKLNLLIGVPEERYEDAIRAIYEFRQSL
;
A
#
# COMPACT_ATOMS: atom_id res chain seq x y z
N MET A 1 25.17 23.54 10.22
CA MET A 1 23.79 23.00 10.09
C MET A 1 23.89 21.65 9.42
N LYS A 2 23.17 20.64 9.89
CA LYS A 2 23.12 19.33 9.20
C LYS A 2 22.49 19.58 7.83
N GLU A 3 23.12 19.08 6.76
CA GLU A 3 22.53 19.14 5.42
C GLU A 3 21.20 18.36 5.40
N ARG A 4 20.17 18.94 4.80
CA ARG A 4 18.89 18.29 4.61
C ARG A 4 19.05 17.08 3.71
N ILE A 5 18.45 15.95 4.07
CA ILE A 5 18.46 14.71 3.31
C ILE A 5 17.03 14.35 2.94
N VAL A 6 16.79 14.17 1.65
CA VAL A 6 15.52 13.67 1.10
C VAL A 6 15.79 12.33 0.40
N VAL A 7 14.98 11.34 0.74
CA VAL A 7 14.90 10.09 -0.02
C VAL A 7 13.69 10.19 -0.94
N ALA A 8 13.88 9.99 -2.23
CA ALA A 8 12.81 10.06 -3.24
C ALA A 8 12.63 8.69 -3.92
N LYS A 9 11.44 8.10 -3.77
CA LYS A 9 11.08 6.86 -4.46
C LYS A 9 10.20 7.18 -5.66
N PHE A 10 10.48 6.55 -6.79
CA PHE A 10 9.71 6.68 -8.03
C PHE A 10 9.03 5.36 -8.38
N GLY A 11 7.70 5.41 -8.57
CA GLY A 11 6.88 4.25 -8.93
C GLY A 11 7.09 3.78 -10.37
N GLY A 12 6.51 2.63 -10.71
CA GLY A 12 6.69 2.01 -12.03
C GLY A 12 6.25 2.89 -13.21
N THR A 13 5.15 3.62 -13.10
CA THR A 13 4.68 4.58 -14.10
C THR A 13 5.67 5.72 -14.29
N SER A 14 6.37 6.13 -13.23
CA SER A 14 7.38 7.20 -13.26
C SER A 14 8.70 6.77 -13.94
N VAL A 15 8.93 5.48 -14.17
CA VAL A 15 10.12 4.93 -14.84
C VAL A 15 9.77 4.16 -16.12
N ALA A 16 8.54 4.30 -16.62
CA ALA A 16 8.01 3.49 -17.72
C ALA A 16 8.74 3.65 -19.04
N ASP A 17 9.33 4.82 -19.30
CA ASP A 17 10.05 5.17 -20.53
C ASP A 17 11.12 6.24 -20.30
N ALA A 18 11.87 6.57 -21.36
CA ALA A 18 12.92 7.59 -21.30
C ALA A 18 12.42 8.99 -20.98
N GLY A 19 11.19 9.33 -21.37
CA GLY A 19 10.56 10.63 -21.07
C GLY A 19 10.32 10.76 -19.58
N GLN A 20 9.79 9.71 -18.95
CA GLN A 20 9.58 9.66 -17.51
C GLN A 20 10.91 9.72 -16.74
N VAL A 21 11.94 9.00 -17.18
CA VAL A 21 13.28 9.08 -16.55
C VAL A 21 13.90 10.48 -16.64
N ARG A 22 13.65 11.23 -17.74
CA ARG A 22 14.07 12.63 -17.82
C ARG A 22 13.36 13.49 -16.78
N LYS A 23 12.03 13.33 -16.58
CA LYS A 23 11.29 14.04 -15.53
C LYS A 23 11.86 13.72 -14.13
N ILE A 24 12.20 12.45 -13.86
CA ILE A 24 12.91 12.08 -12.61
C ILE A 24 14.19 12.89 -12.46
N SER A 25 14.99 12.99 -13.53
CA SER A 25 16.24 13.76 -13.48
C SER A 25 15.99 15.24 -13.15
N ASP A 26 14.97 15.84 -13.75
CA ASP A 26 14.63 17.24 -13.51
C ASP A 26 14.14 17.43 -12.06
N ILE A 27 13.30 16.54 -11.55
CA ILE A 27 12.84 16.51 -10.16
C ILE A 27 14.03 16.37 -9.21
N VAL A 28 14.92 15.41 -9.44
CA VAL A 28 16.06 15.17 -8.56
C VAL A 28 17.03 16.35 -8.54
N ARG A 29 17.25 16.98 -9.70
CA ARG A 29 18.15 18.14 -9.81
C ARG A 29 17.55 19.43 -9.27
N SER A 30 16.23 19.56 -9.20
CA SER A 30 15.55 20.76 -8.68
C SER A 30 15.73 20.95 -7.16
N ASP A 31 16.07 19.89 -6.40
CA ASP A 31 16.38 19.96 -4.98
C ASP A 31 17.62 19.13 -4.66
N PRO A 32 18.75 19.75 -4.32
CA PRO A 32 20.01 19.04 -4.00
C PRO A 32 19.92 18.14 -2.77
N ALA A 33 18.89 18.30 -1.94
CA ALA A 33 18.63 17.43 -0.81
C ALA A 33 18.13 16.03 -1.22
N ARG A 34 17.64 15.82 -2.45
CA ARG A 34 17.25 14.52 -3.01
C ARG A 34 18.49 13.70 -3.37
N ARG A 35 19.07 13.11 -2.36
CA ARG A 35 20.36 12.42 -2.45
C ARG A 35 20.24 10.91 -2.68
N PHE A 36 19.18 10.29 -2.17
CA PHE A 36 18.94 8.85 -2.27
C PHE A 36 17.66 8.60 -3.04
N ILE A 37 17.80 7.88 -4.14
CA ILE A 37 16.70 7.64 -5.08
C ILE A 37 16.37 6.16 -5.08
N VAL A 38 15.10 5.79 -4.92
CA VAL A 38 14.64 4.41 -5.03
C VAL A 38 13.74 4.30 -6.26
N VAL A 39 13.94 3.29 -7.09
CA VAL A 39 13.15 3.11 -8.31
C VAL A 39 12.51 1.72 -8.37
N SER A 40 11.32 1.66 -8.97
CA SER A 40 10.62 0.42 -9.32
C SER A 40 11.04 -0.06 -10.71
N ALA A 41 10.56 -1.25 -11.10
CA ALA A 41 10.60 -1.71 -12.49
C ALA A 41 9.72 -0.83 -13.40
N PRO A 42 9.98 -0.76 -14.73
CA PRO A 42 9.17 0.01 -15.64
C PRO A 42 7.72 -0.48 -15.67
N GLY A 43 6.80 0.42 -15.36
CA GLY A 43 5.37 0.19 -15.38
C GLY A 43 4.77 0.25 -16.79
N LYS A 44 3.46 0.43 -16.86
CA LYS A 44 2.73 0.63 -18.12
C LYS A 44 3.01 2.01 -18.69
N ARG A 45 3.22 2.08 -20.01
CA ARG A 45 3.34 3.34 -20.79
C ARG A 45 1.98 3.88 -21.19
N PHE A 46 0.99 2.97 -21.35
CA PHE A 46 -0.42 3.25 -21.71
C PHE A 46 -1.32 2.14 -21.11
N SER A 47 -2.63 2.30 -21.18
CA SER A 47 -3.62 1.43 -20.49
C SER A 47 -3.44 -0.06 -20.79
N ASP A 48 -3.19 -0.40 -22.05
CA ASP A 48 -3.13 -1.80 -22.52
C ASP A 48 -1.71 -2.38 -22.51
N ASP A 49 -0.71 -1.62 -22.01
CA ASP A 49 0.66 -2.08 -21.88
C ASP A 49 0.83 -3.05 -20.71
N ILE A 50 1.88 -3.87 -20.75
CA ILE A 50 2.22 -4.84 -19.71
C ILE A 50 3.39 -4.30 -18.90
N LYS A 51 3.34 -4.42 -17.58
CA LYS A 51 4.45 -4.06 -16.69
C LYS A 51 5.64 -4.99 -16.91
N VAL A 52 6.84 -4.47 -16.79
CA VAL A 52 8.05 -5.28 -16.92
C VAL A 52 8.12 -6.41 -15.89
N THR A 53 7.61 -6.19 -14.67
CA THR A 53 7.54 -7.23 -13.63
C THR A 53 6.64 -8.39 -14.06
N ASP A 54 5.48 -8.10 -14.69
CA ASP A 54 4.56 -9.14 -15.17
C ASP A 54 5.20 -9.94 -16.32
N LEU A 55 5.93 -9.27 -17.23
CA LEU A 55 6.69 -9.92 -18.30
C LEU A 55 7.82 -10.83 -17.75
N LEU A 56 8.49 -10.39 -16.70
CA LEU A 56 9.56 -11.17 -16.04
C LEU A 56 8.98 -12.41 -15.32
N LEU A 57 7.81 -12.29 -14.72
CA LEU A 57 7.12 -13.43 -14.11
C LEU A 57 6.63 -14.44 -15.15
N ASP A 58 6.06 -14.00 -16.29
CA ASP A 58 5.72 -14.90 -17.40
C ASP A 58 6.96 -15.59 -17.97
N LEU A 59 8.05 -14.84 -18.12
CA LEU A 59 9.35 -15.38 -18.55
C LEU A 59 9.85 -16.49 -17.60
N TYR A 60 9.73 -16.30 -16.29
CA TYR A 60 10.06 -17.30 -15.28
C TYR A 60 9.19 -18.55 -15.40
N GLU A 61 7.86 -18.40 -15.51
CA GLU A 61 6.94 -19.55 -15.60
C GLU A 61 7.25 -20.41 -16.85
N ARG A 62 7.52 -19.79 -17.99
CA ARG A 62 7.93 -20.50 -19.22
C ARG A 62 9.27 -21.22 -19.03
N ALA A 63 10.26 -20.58 -18.48
CA ALA A 63 11.58 -21.20 -18.22
C ALA A 63 11.44 -22.39 -17.28
N LYS A 64 10.64 -22.26 -16.20
CA LYS A 64 10.35 -23.33 -15.23
C LYS A 64 9.61 -24.51 -15.88
N ALA A 65 8.72 -24.24 -16.83
CA ALA A 65 8.01 -25.26 -17.60
C ALA A 65 8.87 -25.91 -18.68
N GLY A 66 10.10 -25.43 -18.92
CA GLY A 66 10.97 -25.89 -20.01
C GLY A 66 10.49 -25.44 -21.40
N GLU A 67 9.64 -24.44 -21.48
CA GLU A 67 9.13 -23.87 -22.71
C GLU A 67 10.15 -22.88 -23.32
N PRO A 68 10.10 -22.65 -24.66
CA PRO A 68 10.88 -21.60 -25.29
C PRO A 68 10.48 -20.22 -24.77
N PHE A 69 11.46 -19.41 -24.32
CA PHE A 69 11.23 -18.08 -23.76
C PHE A 69 12.02 -16.96 -24.45
N ALA A 70 12.66 -17.25 -25.56
CA ALA A 70 13.51 -16.29 -26.27
C ALA A 70 12.75 -15.08 -26.85
N ALA A 71 11.44 -15.21 -27.11
CA ALA A 71 10.63 -14.12 -27.61
C ALA A 71 10.30 -13.12 -26.48
N GLU A 72 9.91 -13.61 -25.33
CA GLU A 72 9.59 -12.86 -24.11
C GLU A 72 10.86 -12.14 -23.60
N LEU A 73 11.98 -12.84 -23.54
CA LEU A 73 13.27 -12.24 -23.17
C LEU A 73 13.64 -11.07 -24.09
N ARG A 74 13.43 -11.24 -25.42
CA ARG A 74 13.65 -10.16 -26.40
C ARG A 74 12.71 -8.99 -26.17
N GLN A 75 11.43 -9.23 -25.88
CA GLN A 75 10.46 -8.19 -25.61
C GLN A 75 10.89 -7.32 -24.42
N ILE A 76 11.30 -7.95 -23.31
CA ILE A 76 11.80 -7.24 -22.13
C ILE A 76 13.07 -6.46 -22.47
N LYS A 77 14.00 -7.07 -23.18
CA LYS A 77 15.24 -6.44 -23.61
C LYS A 77 14.99 -5.19 -24.48
N MET A 78 14.02 -5.25 -25.39
CA MET A 78 13.63 -4.11 -26.21
C MET A 78 13.06 -2.95 -25.36
N ARG A 79 12.25 -3.23 -24.33
CA ARG A 79 11.77 -2.19 -23.41
C ARG A 79 12.90 -1.40 -22.76
N PHE A 80 13.94 -2.09 -22.27
CA PHE A 80 15.12 -1.43 -21.70
C PHE A 80 15.97 -0.74 -22.77
N ARG A 81 16.08 -1.31 -23.96
CA ARG A 81 16.80 -0.70 -25.08
C ARG A 81 16.18 0.65 -25.46
N GLU A 82 14.86 0.71 -25.60
CA GLU A 82 14.12 1.94 -25.88
C GLU A 82 14.38 3.03 -24.82
N ILE A 83 14.47 2.66 -23.53
CA ILE A 83 14.80 3.60 -22.45
C ILE A 83 16.24 4.09 -22.62
N ILE A 84 17.20 3.21 -22.80
CA ILE A 84 18.62 3.52 -22.93
C ILE A 84 18.89 4.43 -24.14
N ASP A 85 18.36 4.06 -25.31
CA ASP A 85 18.51 4.81 -26.53
C ASP A 85 17.85 6.19 -26.41
N GLY A 86 16.64 6.24 -25.84
CA GLY A 86 15.92 7.48 -25.58
C GLY A 86 16.63 8.40 -24.58
N LEU A 87 17.44 7.87 -23.66
CA LEU A 87 18.27 8.65 -22.74
C LEU A 87 19.62 9.06 -23.34
N GLY A 88 20.04 8.44 -24.46
CA GLY A 88 21.31 8.69 -25.11
C GLY A 88 22.53 8.24 -24.29
N ILE A 89 22.40 7.18 -23.50
CA ILE A 89 23.47 6.65 -22.66
C ILE A 89 24.03 5.33 -23.21
N SER A 90 25.32 5.09 -22.95
CA SER A 90 25.93 3.77 -23.18
C SER A 90 25.72 2.87 -21.96
N PHE A 91 25.13 1.69 -22.16
CA PHE A 91 24.86 0.72 -21.09
C PHE A 91 25.04 -0.71 -21.63
N PRO A 92 25.71 -1.62 -20.89
CA PRO A 92 26.03 -2.98 -21.33
C PRO A 92 24.80 -3.90 -21.19
N LEU A 93 23.68 -3.56 -21.88
CA LEU A 93 22.41 -4.27 -21.75
C LEU A 93 22.53 -5.73 -22.19
N ASP A 94 23.33 -6.01 -23.20
CA ASP A 94 23.46 -7.37 -23.74
C ASP A 94 24.08 -8.31 -22.72
N GLU A 95 25.11 -7.88 -22.00
CA GLU A 95 25.76 -8.62 -20.92
C GLU A 95 24.78 -8.94 -19.77
N GLU A 96 23.97 -7.98 -19.37
CA GLU A 96 22.96 -8.17 -18.31
C GLU A 96 21.90 -9.21 -18.71
N PHE A 97 21.49 -9.20 -19.98
CA PHE A 97 20.52 -10.18 -20.49
C PHE A 97 21.13 -11.56 -20.74
N GLU A 98 22.42 -11.66 -21.05
CA GLU A 98 23.13 -12.94 -21.11
C GLU A 98 23.19 -13.61 -19.74
N ILE A 99 23.46 -12.85 -18.68
CA ILE A 99 23.43 -13.35 -17.30
C ILE A 99 22.02 -13.84 -16.92
N LEU A 100 20.98 -13.07 -17.22
CA LEU A 100 19.58 -13.46 -16.95
C LEU A 100 19.20 -14.73 -17.73
N GLU A 101 19.52 -14.79 -19.01
CA GLU A 101 19.24 -15.95 -19.87
C GLU A 101 19.94 -17.21 -19.36
N GLN A 102 21.20 -17.07 -18.94
CA GLN A 102 21.96 -18.21 -18.38
C GLN A 102 21.35 -18.69 -17.06
N SER A 103 20.94 -17.81 -16.19
CA SER A 103 20.26 -18.15 -14.93
C SER A 103 18.95 -18.92 -15.20
N LEU A 104 18.13 -18.43 -16.14
CA LEU A 104 16.88 -19.10 -16.53
C LEU A 104 17.06 -20.49 -17.15
N LYS A 105 18.18 -20.70 -17.85
CA LYS A 105 18.54 -22.02 -18.44
C LYS A 105 19.10 -23.00 -17.42
N THR A 106 19.76 -22.50 -16.37
CA THR A 106 20.44 -23.35 -15.40
C THR A 106 19.51 -23.71 -14.22
N GLU A 107 18.99 -22.69 -13.55
CA GLU A 107 18.11 -22.82 -12.38
C GLU A 107 17.20 -21.58 -12.32
N PRO A 108 15.99 -21.66 -12.91
CA PRO A 108 15.07 -20.54 -12.87
C PRO A 108 14.61 -20.28 -11.44
N MET A 109 14.88 -19.06 -10.94
CA MET A 109 14.43 -18.59 -9.63
C MET A 109 13.47 -17.42 -9.80
N ARG A 110 12.27 -17.55 -9.22
CA ARG A 110 11.18 -16.60 -9.39
C ARG A 110 11.58 -15.19 -8.95
N ASP A 111 12.05 -15.06 -7.74
CA ASP A 111 12.36 -13.77 -7.11
C ASP A 111 13.59 -13.10 -7.73
N TYR A 112 14.59 -13.90 -8.10
CA TYR A 112 15.72 -13.39 -8.88
C TYR A 112 15.25 -12.82 -10.21
N THR A 113 14.44 -13.56 -10.96
CA THR A 113 13.93 -13.11 -12.26
C THR A 113 13.09 -11.85 -12.13
N ALA A 114 12.13 -11.82 -11.20
CA ALA A 114 11.29 -10.65 -10.94
C ALA A 114 12.11 -9.40 -10.55
N SER A 115 13.13 -9.56 -9.72
CA SER A 115 13.97 -8.44 -9.24
C SER A 115 14.78 -7.74 -10.34
N ARG A 116 14.99 -8.39 -11.49
CA ARG A 116 15.80 -7.81 -12.59
C ARG A 116 15.17 -6.56 -13.19
N GLY A 117 13.86 -6.38 -13.05
CA GLY A 117 13.17 -5.16 -13.45
C GLY A 117 13.71 -3.93 -12.73
N GLU A 118 13.67 -3.94 -11.42
CA GLU A 118 14.18 -2.87 -10.55
C GLU A 118 15.70 -2.74 -10.63
N TYR A 119 16.42 -3.85 -10.65
CA TYR A 119 17.86 -3.89 -10.77
C TYR A 119 18.35 -3.13 -12.01
N LEU A 120 17.84 -3.47 -13.20
CA LEU A 120 18.23 -2.83 -14.45
C LEU A 120 17.80 -1.35 -14.48
N THR A 121 16.59 -1.05 -14.02
CA THR A 121 16.12 0.33 -13.94
C THR A 121 17.03 1.17 -13.07
N ALA A 122 17.38 0.68 -11.88
CA ALA A 122 18.25 1.43 -10.97
C ALA A 122 19.64 1.65 -11.55
N LYS A 123 20.22 0.67 -12.22
CA LYS A 123 21.54 0.82 -12.92
C LYS A 123 21.46 1.87 -14.03
N ILE A 124 20.39 1.86 -14.84
CA ILE A 124 20.17 2.83 -15.93
C ILE A 124 20.01 4.23 -15.37
N VAL A 125 19.13 4.41 -14.36
CA VAL A 125 18.88 5.70 -13.72
C VAL A 125 20.14 6.22 -13.00
N ALA A 126 20.88 5.35 -12.30
CA ALA A 126 22.15 5.72 -11.67
C ALA A 126 23.16 6.23 -12.69
N LYS A 127 23.30 5.54 -13.83
CA LYS A 127 24.16 5.97 -14.92
C LYS A 127 23.74 7.32 -15.50
N TYR A 128 22.43 7.53 -15.71
CA TYR A 128 21.90 8.77 -16.26
C TYR A 128 22.06 9.96 -15.33
N LEU A 129 21.85 9.76 -14.02
CA LEU A 129 22.02 10.80 -13.00
C LEU A 129 23.47 11.06 -12.62
N GLY A 130 24.38 10.11 -12.89
CA GLY A 130 25.76 10.14 -12.39
C GLY A 130 25.86 9.81 -10.89
N PHE A 131 24.94 9.01 -10.36
CA PHE A 131 24.87 8.59 -8.97
C PHE A 131 25.43 7.17 -8.79
N THR A 132 25.81 6.82 -7.56
CA THR A 132 26.24 5.45 -7.24
C THR A 132 25.05 4.50 -7.27
N PHE A 133 25.14 3.40 -7.98
CA PHE A 133 24.18 2.32 -7.89
C PHE A 133 24.40 1.50 -6.61
N VAL A 134 23.31 1.19 -5.90
CA VAL A 134 23.31 0.31 -4.74
C VAL A 134 22.36 -0.85 -5.00
N ASP A 135 22.90 -2.07 -4.98
CA ASP A 135 22.11 -3.29 -5.08
C ASP A 135 21.52 -3.63 -3.69
N PRO A 136 20.20 -3.70 -3.54
CA PRO A 136 19.57 -4.04 -2.26
C PRO A 136 19.89 -5.46 -1.79
N ALA A 137 20.33 -6.37 -2.65
CA ALA A 137 20.84 -7.68 -2.24
C ALA A 137 21.98 -7.60 -1.20
N TRP A 138 22.69 -6.47 -1.14
CA TRP A 138 23.76 -6.26 -0.16
C TRP A 138 23.31 -5.56 1.13
N CYS A 139 22.10 -5.04 1.18
CA CYS A 139 21.70 -4.19 2.29
C CYS A 139 20.25 -4.38 2.78
N VAL A 140 19.40 -5.06 2.04
CA VAL A 140 18.06 -5.49 2.49
C VAL A 140 18.14 -6.97 2.79
N CYS A 141 17.99 -7.33 4.06
CA CYS A 141 18.22 -8.68 4.55
C CYS A 141 16.90 -9.39 4.86
N PHE A 142 16.76 -10.58 4.32
CA PHE A 142 15.66 -11.51 4.63
C PHE A 142 16.17 -12.67 5.48
N ASP A 143 15.27 -13.37 6.17
CA ASP A 143 15.54 -14.68 6.74
C ASP A 143 15.33 -15.79 5.68
N GLN A 144 15.56 -17.04 6.08
CA GLN A 144 15.43 -18.20 5.18
C GLN A 144 13.97 -18.48 4.76
N ASP A 145 13.01 -17.98 5.52
CA ASP A 145 11.57 -18.13 5.25
C ASP A 145 11.04 -16.98 4.37
N GLY A 146 11.91 -16.03 3.97
CA GLY A 146 11.56 -14.89 3.14
C GLY A 146 10.93 -13.72 3.90
N HIS A 147 11.04 -13.67 5.24
CA HIS A 147 10.59 -12.52 6.01
C HIS A 147 11.70 -11.48 6.17
N LEU A 148 11.33 -10.21 6.14
CA LEU A 148 12.27 -9.10 6.32
C LEU A 148 12.94 -9.13 7.70
N ASN A 149 14.26 -9.21 7.73
CA ASN A 149 15.03 -9.02 8.96
C ASN A 149 15.31 -7.52 9.17
N GLY A 150 14.37 -6.82 9.81
CA GLY A 150 14.45 -5.38 10.05
C GLY A 150 15.74 -4.90 10.74
N PRO A 151 16.13 -5.49 11.88
CA PRO A 151 17.36 -5.09 12.59
C PRO A 151 18.64 -5.25 11.74
N MET A 152 18.75 -6.34 10.97
CA MET A 152 19.89 -6.57 10.09
C MET A 152 19.88 -5.58 8.95
N THR A 153 18.74 -5.43 8.26
CA THR A 153 18.55 -4.46 7.17
C THR A 153 18.92 -3.05 7.59
N SER A 154 18.47 -2.60 8.77
CA SER A 154 18.82 -1.28 9.29
C SER A 154 20.34 -1.08 9.37
N ARG A 155 21.09 -2.05 9.89
CA ARG A 155 22.54 -1.98 10.04
C ARG A 155 23.26 -1.98 8.68
N THR A 156 22.91 -2.92 7.81
CA THR A 156 23.56 -3.10 6.51
C THR A 156 23.26 -1.93 5.57
N MET A 157 22.03 -1.43 5.59
CA MET A 157 21.62 -0.29 4.78
C MET A 157 22.27 1.01 5.26
N CYS A 158 22.36 1.25 6.59
CA CYS A 158 23.15 2.35 7.13
C CYS A 158 24.61 2.28 6.68
N ALA A 159 25.24 1.11 6.80
CA ALA A 159 26.63 0.92 6.40
C ALA A 159 26.84 1.15 4.90
N SER A 160 25.87 0.78 4.06
CA SER A 160 25.94 0.95 2.61
C SER A 160 25.67 2.37 2.14
N LEU A 161 24.74 3.10 2.78
CA LEU A 161 24.27 4.39 2.28
C LEU A 161 24.99 5.58 2.91
N LEU A 162 25.29 5.55 4.22
CA LEU A 162 25.90 6.71 4.92
C LEU A 162 27.26 7.18 4.33
N PRO A 163 28.14 6.30 3.79
CA PRO A 163 29.36 6.75 3.15
C PRO A 163 29.14 7.46 1.81
N LEU A 164 27.95 7.31 1.21
CA LEU A 164 27.66 7.82 -0.12
C LEU A 164 27.07 9.23 -0.06
N ASN A 165 27.50 10.06 -1.02
CA ASN A 165 26.90 11.38 -1.18
C ASN A 165 25.53 11.29 -1.87
N ARG A 166 25.47 10.49 -2.94
CA ARG A 166 24.24 10.30 -3.75
C ARG A 166 24.20 8.86 -4.25
N ALA A 167 23.01 8.25 -4.18
CA ALA A 167 22.81 6.88 -4.65
C ALA A 167 21.46 6.66 -5.33
N VAL A 168 21.41 5.67 -6.23
CA VAL A 168 20.19 5.06 -6.73
C VAL A 168 20.15 3.62 -6.26
N ILE A 169 19.06 3.24 -5.62
CA ILE A 169 18.81 1.94 -5.01
C ILE A 169 17.69 1.27 -5.81
N ALA A 170 17.86 0.00 -6.17
CA ALA A 170 16.76 -0.77 -6.71
C ALA A 170 15.73 -1.03 -5.60
N GLY A 171 14.45 -0.91 -5.90
CA GLY A 171 13.39 -1.27 -4.94
C GLY A 171 13.06 -2.75 -4.96
N PHE A 172 12.09 -3.19 -4.11
CA PHE A 172 11.35 -4.43 -4.23
C PHE A 172 12.02 -5.71 -3.70
N TYR A 173 13.34 -5.82 -3.58
CA TYR A 173 14.01 -7.07 -3.22
C TYR A 173 15.18 -6.87 -2.24
N GLY A 174 15.68 -7.97 -1.73
CA GLY A 174 16.89 -8.10 -0.97
C GLY A 174 17.43 -9.53 -1.07
N SER A 175 18.24 -9.97 -0.12
CA SER A 175 18.73 -11.34 -0.07
C SER A 175 18.74 -11.89 1.36
N ASP A 176 18.79 -13.21 1.48
CA ASP A 176 19.14 -13.88 2.72
C ASP A 176 20.65 -14.00 2.92
N MET A 177 21.08 -14.60 4.02
CA MET A 177 22.49 -14.80 4.35
C MET A 177 23.23 -15.75 3.40
N SER A 178 22.52 -16.55 2.62
CA SER A 178 23.09 -17.44 1.60
C SER A 178 23.24 -16.75 0.24
N GLY A 179 22.71 -15.53 0.10
CA GLY A 179 22.70 -14.76 -1.13
C GLY A 179 21.52 -15.06 -2.06
N VAL A 180 20.55 -15.85 -1.60
CA VAL A 180 19.30 -16.08 -2.35
C VAL A 180 18.46 -14.81 -2.33
N ILE A 181 17.99 -14.39 -3.51
CA ILE A 181 17.15 -13.21 -3.65
C ILE A 181 15.72 -13.54 -3.19
N HIS A 182 15.17 -12.63 -2.38
CA HIS A 182 13.78 -12.60 -1.95
C HIS A 182 13.15 -11.29 -2.34
N THR A 183 11.89 -11.34 -2.78
CA THR A 183 11.09 -10.15 -3.12
C THR A 183 10.04 -9.88 -2.06
N PHE A 184 9.70 -8.60 -1.84
CA PHE A 184 8.52 -8.25 -1.06
C PHE A 184 7.25 -8.65 -1.82
N GLU A 185 6.22 -9.08 -1.12
CA GLU A 185 4.97 -9.51 -1.75
C GLU A 185 4.26 -8.37 -2.50
N ARG A 186 4.15 -7.19 -1.88
CA ARG A 186 3.52 -5.99 -2.44
C ARG A 186 4.19 -4.72 -1.93
N GLY A 187 4.15 -3.66 -2.74
CA GLY A 187 4.67 -2.35 -2.33
C GLY A 187 6.16 -2.32 -2.01
N GLY A 188 6.94 -3.29 -2.48
CA GLY A 188 8.32 -3.50 -2.07
C GLY A 188 9.23 -2.31 -2.32
N SER A 189 9.01 -1.55 -3.41
CA SER A 189 9.79 -0.32 -3.64
C SER A 189 9.43 0.78 -2.65
N ASP A 190 8.19 0.84 -2.17
CA ASP A 190 7.76 1.77 -1.12
C ASP A 190 8.44 1.42 0.21
N ILE A 191 8.49 0.11 0.52
CA ILE A 191 9.16 -0.40 1.72
C ILE A 191 10.66 -0.10 1.63
N THR A 192 11.32 -0.40 0.50
CA THR A 192 12.74 -0.08 0.29
C THR A 192 13.01 1.42 0.47
N GLY A 193 12.12 2.29 -0.05
CA GLY A 193 12.22 3.75 0.10
C GLY A 193 12.14 4.19 1.56
N SER A 194 11.20 3.63 2.30
CA SER A 194 11.04 3.88 3.74
C SER A 194 12.25 3.39 4.55
N LEU A 195 12.74 2.17 4.28
CA LEU A 195 13.95 1.63 4.91
C LEU A 195 15.19 2.48 4.62
N ALA A 196 15.35 2.94 3.38
CA ALA A 196 16.43 3.86 3.01
C ALA A 196 16.32 5.20 3.73
N ALA A 197 15.11 5.76 3.86
CA ALA A 197 14.87 6.98 4.61
C ALA A 197 15.25 6.82 6.09
N CYS A 198 14.87 5.72 6.71
CA CYS A 198 15.25 5.36 8.07
C CYS A 198 16.78 5.24 8.22
N ALA A 199 17.43 4.52 7.31
CA ALA A 199 18.87 4.24 7.36
C ALA A 199 19.73 5.51 7.28
N VAL A 200 19.33 6.50 6.48
CA VAL A 200 20.08 7.76 6.34
C VAL A 200 19.62 8.86 7.30
N GLY A 201 18.57 8.60 8.11
CA GLY A 201 17.96 9.60 8.97
C GLY A 201 17.44 10.78 8.16
N ALA A 202 16.63 10.50 7.15
CA ALA A 202 16.10 11.48 6.22
C ALA A 202 15.18 12.48 6.91
N ASP A 203 15.22 13.73 6.46
CA ASP A 203 14.29 14.77 6.90
C ASP A 203 12.93 14.69 6.19
N LEU A 204 12.87 13.95 5.06
CA LEU A 204 11.67 13.73 4.27
C LEU A 204 11.81 12.47 3.40
N TYR A 205 10.76 11.68 3.34
CA TYR A 205 10.58 10.62 2.34
C TYR A 205 9.54 11.06 1.32
N GLU A 206 9.93 11.23 0.05
CA GLU A 206 9.03 11.53 -1.05
C GLU A 206 8.67 10.27 -1.81
N ASN A 207 7.37 9.99 -1.96
CA ASN A 207 6.85 8.93 -2.82
C ASN A 207 6.23 9.56 -4.07
N TRP A 208 6.94 9.46 -5.19
CA TRP A 208 6.55 9.97 -6.48
C TRP A 208 5.78 8.90 -7.28
N THR A 209 4.56 9.24 -7.68
CA THR A 209 3.62 8.36 -8.38
C THR A 209 2.88 9.14 -9.48
N ASP A 210 1.78 8.61 -10.00
CA ASP A 210 0.95 9.21 -11.05
C ASP A 210 -0.24 10.04 -10.53
N VAL A 211 -0.37 10.18 -9.19
CA VAL A 211 -1.42 10.99 -8.57
C VAL A 211 -0.84 12.13 -7.74
N SER A 212 -1.54 13.27 -7.69
CA SER A 212 -1.10 14.49 -6.98
C SER A 212 -1.38 14.45 -5.48
N GLY A 213 -1.23 13.28 -4.84
CA GLY A 213 -1.49 13.05 -3.43
C GLY A 213 -2.68 12.13 -3.20
N LEU A 214 -3.14 12.07 -1.96
CA LEU A 214 -4.31 11.29 -1.56
C LEU A 214 -5.58 12.12 -1.68
N TYR A 215 -6.58 11.56 -2.31
CA TYR A 215 -7.89 12.19 -2.43
C TYR A 215 -8.75 11.94 -1.19
N ALA A 216 -9.61 12.89 -0.88
CA ALA A 216 -10.55 12.78 0.22
C ALA A 216 -11.70 11.78 -0.02
N ALA A 217 -11.88 11.32 -1.27
CA ALA A 217 -12.77 10.25 -1.68
C ALA A 217 -12.22 9.56 -2.94
N ASP A 218 -12.76 8.39 -3.29
CA ASP A 218 -12.39 7.68 -4.51
C ASP A 218 -12.79 8.48 -5.77
N PRO A 219 -11.85 8.86 -6.66
CA PRO A 219 -12.13 9.63 -7.87
C PRO A 219 -13.00 8.87 -8.90
N ARG A 220 -13.18 7.57 -8.73
CA ARG A 220 -14.11 6.78 -9.55
C ARG A 220 -15.57 6.95 -9.12
N ILE A 221 -15.80 7.42 -7.88
CA ILE A 221 -17.14 7.63 -7.30
C ILE A 221 -17.49 9.10 -7.24
N VAL A 222 -16.56 9.94 -6.83
CA VAL A 222 -16.71 11.38 -6.71
C VAL A 222 -15.90 12.07 -7.80
N GLU A 223 -16.54 12.91 -8.57
CA GLU A 223 -15.86 13.67 -9.62
C GLU A 223 -14.95 14.75 -9.01
N ASN A 224 -13.66 14.77 -9.42
CA ASN A 224 -12.65 15.73 -8.98
C ASN A 224 -12.59 15.94 -7.46
N PRO A 225 -12.37 14.86 -6.66
CA PRO A 225 -12.30 15.00 -5.22
C PRO A 225 -11.07 15.81 -4.80
N GLU A 226 -11.20 16.56 -3.72
CA GLU A 226 -10.09 17.35 -3.17
C GLU A 226 -8.91 16.47 -2.77
N THR A 227 -7.69 16.97 -3.04
CA THR A 227 -6.47 16.39 -2.49
C THR A 227 -6.31 16.76 -1.03
N VAL A 228 -6.04 15.80 -0.17
CA VAL A 228 -5.77 16.01 1.25
C VAL A 228 -4.36 16.57 1.42
N SER A 229 -4.21 17.80 1.90
CA SER A 229 -2.89 18.43 2.08
C SER A 229 -2.05 17.79 3.17
N TYR A 230 -2.69 17.44 4.30
CA TYR A 230 -2.03 16.84 5.47
C TYR A 230 -2.88 15.73 6.07
N MET A 231 -2.22 14.65 6.48
CA MET A 231 -2.83 13.59 7.30
C MET A 231 -1.83 12.96 8.26
N SER A 232 -2.35 12.30 9.29
CA SER A 232 -1.51 11.50 10.18
C SER A 232 -1.24 10.11 9.58
N TYR A 233 -0.19 9.44 10.07
CA TYR A 233 0.09 8.03 9.73
C TYR A 233 -1.10 7.10 10.04
N ARG A 234 -1.84 7.40 11.12
CA ARG A 234 -3.02 6.62 11.53
C ARG A 234 -4.16 6.77 10.54
N GLU A 235 -4.44 8.00 10.08
CA GLU A 235 -5.46 8.27 9.07
C GLU A 235 -5.11 7.60 7.74
N LEU A 236 -3.85 7.72 7.29
CA LEU A 236 -3.39 7.04 6.09
C LEU A 236 -3.62 5.53 6.17
N ARG A 237 -3.23 4.90 7.29
CA ARG A 237 -3.40 3.46 7.50
C ARG A 237 -4.87 3.04 7.40
N THR A 238 -5.77 3.82 8.01
CA THR A 238 -7.21 3.53 7.93
C THR A 238 -7.74 3.65 6.51
N LEU A 239 -7.42 4.74 5.81
CA LEU A 239 -7.86 4.96 4.43
C LEU A 239 -7.30 3.89 3.49
N SER A 240 -6.03 3.53 3.63
CA SER A 240 -5.38 2.48 2.83
C SER A 240 -6.00 1.10 3.08
N TYR A 241 -6.27 0.75 4.34
CA TYR A 241 -6.95 -0.50 4.71
C TYR A 241 -8.34 -0.58 4.08
N MET A 242 -9.05 0.53 4.03
CA MET A 242 -10.41 0.63 3.47
C MET A 242 -10.45 0.86 1.95
N GLY A 243 -9.31 0.71 1.25
CA GLY A 243 -9.26 0.67 -0.22
C GLY A 243 -8.66 1.90 -0.91
N ALA A 244 -8.34 2.97 -0.20
CA ALA A 244 -7.63 4.13 -0.75
C ALA A 244 -6.12 3.85 -0.82
N SER A 245 -5.72 2.86 -1.62
CA SER A 245 -4.33 2.37 -1.65
C SER A 245 -3.46 3.18 -2.60
N VAL A 246 -2.70 4.14 -2.06
CA VAL A 246 -1.62 4.84 -2.78
C VAL A 246 -0.24 4.46 -2.24
N LEU A 247 -0.15 4.06 -0.96
CA LEU A 247 1.09 3.65 -0.30
C LEU A 247 0.86 2.38 0.52
N HIS A 248 1.81 1.45 0.46
CA HIS A 248 1.71 0.20 1.21
C HIS A 248 1.84 0.43 2.72
N SER A 249 1.05 -0.27 3.54
CA SER A 249 1.02 -0.11 5.00
C SER A 249 2.39 -0.29 5.68
N ASP A 250 3.19 -1.24 5.18
CA ASP A 250 4.49 -1.56 5.78
C ASP A 250 5.53 -0.47 5.52
N ALA A 251 5.43 0.22 4.37
CA ALA A 251 6.26 1.40 4.10
C ALA A 251 5.94 2.55 5.08
N VAL A 252 4.67 2.70 5.43
CA VAL A 252 4.22 3.69 6.43
C VAL A 252 4.76 3.36 7.82
N LEU A 253 4.74 2.07 8.19
CA LEU A 253 5.15 1.63 9.53
C LEU A 253 6.60 2.03 9.83
N SER A 254 7.55 1.67 8.97
CA SER A 254 8.97 1.97 9.18
C SER A 254 9.26 3.46 9.31
N ALA A 255 8.68 4.30 8.44
CA ALA A 255 8.85 5.76 8.52
C ALA A 255 8.19 6.36 9.77
N SER A 256 7.03 5.82 10.19
CA SER A 256 6.30 6.31 11.37
C SER A 256 7.02 6.08 12.68
N GLU A 257 7.78 5.00 12.81
CA GLU A 257 8.58 4.69 14.00
C GLU A 257 9.67 5.74 14.27
N LEU A 258 10.28 6.27 13.20
CA LEU A 258 11.28 7.34 13.29
C LEU A 258 10.70 8.74 13.02
N GLU A 259 9.40 8.87 12.91
CA GLU A 259 8.66 10.12 12.68
C GLU A 259 9.11 10.87 11.39
N ILE A 260 9.60 10.13 10.38
CA ILE A 260 10.04 10.71 9.12
C ILE A 260 8.81 11.11 8.30
N PRO A 261 8.60 12.40 8.01
CA PRO A 261 7.49 12.83 7.16
C PRO A 261 7.52 12.14 5.79
N ILE A 262 6.33 11.76 5.27
CA ILE A 262 6.18 11.22 3.93
C ILE A 262 5.42 12.23 3.08
N ASN A 263 5.88 12.50 1.86
CA ASN A 263 5.15 13.32 0.89
C ASN A 263 4.82 12.49 -0.36
N ILE A 264 3.52 12.33 -0.64
CA ILE A 264 3.05 11.69 -1.86
C ILE A 264 2.92 12.75 -2.94
N ARG A 265 3.63 12.59 -4.05
CA ARG A 265 3.74 13.60 -5.11
C ARG A 265 3.54 13.00 -6.50
N ASN A 266 3.16 13.86 -7.44
CA ASN A 266 2.94 13.49 -8.83
C ASN A 266 4.19 13.74 -9.68
N THR A 267 4.67 12.70 -10.37
CA THR A 267 5.82 12.81 -11.29
C THR A 267 5.49 13.66 -12.53
N ASP A 268 4.23 13.64 -12.97
CA ASP A 268 3.78 14.39 -14.13
C ASP A 268 3.39 15.84 -13.79
N ARG A 269 3.17 16.15 -12.52
CA ARG A 269 2.86 17.49 -11.98
C ARG A 269 3.72 17.76 -10.74
N PRO A 270 5.03 17.95 -10.93
CA PRO A 270 5.96 18.13 -9.81
C PRO A 270 5.76 19.43 -9.04
N GLU A 271 5.01 20.40 -9.59
CA GLU A 271 4.59 21.63 -8.93
C GLU A 271 3.50 21.40 -7.87
N ASP A 272 2.69 20.34 -7.99
CA ASP A 272 1.65 20.01 -7.01
C ASP A 272 2.29 19.67 -5.65
N ALA A 273 1.77 20.26 -4.59
CA ALA A 273 2.32 20.07 -3.22
C ALA A 273 2.16 18.62 -2.73
N GLY A 274 1.16 17.91 -3.25
CA GLY A 274 0.85 16.53 -2.85
C GLY A 274 0.24 16.44 -1.45
N THR A 275 0.36 15.26 -0.84
CA THR A 275 -0.12 14.99 0.52
C THR A 275 1.05 14.76 1.46
N MET A 276 1.12 15.55 2.53
CA MET A 276 2.08 15.37 3.62
C MET A 276 1.51 14.47 4.71
N ILE A 277 2.20 13.39 5.00
CA ILE A 277 1.87 12.44 6.07
C ILE A 277 2.85 12.68 7.20
N VAL A 278 2.32 13.03 8.37
CA VAL A 278 3.11 13.47 9.53
C VAL A 278 2.57 12.85 10.81
N ARG A 279 3.39 12.80 11.86
CA ARG A 279 2.91 12.40 13.19
C ARG A 279 2.05 13.47 13.83
N HIS A 280 2.49 14.71 13.72
CA HIS A 280 1.81 15.87 14.26
C HIS A 280 1.64 16.94 13.18
N LEU A 281 0.46 17.53 13.11
CA LEU A 281 0.19 18.61 12.18
C LEU A 281 1.07 19.83 12.50
N PRO A 282 1.63 20.51 11.49
CA PRO A 282 2.32 21.77 11.70
C PRO A 282 1.41 22.82 12.37
N SER A 283 2.01 23.69 13.20
CA SER A 283 1.28 24.76 13.85
C SER A 283 0.61 25.68 12.82
N GLY A 284 -0.66 26.00 13.03
CA GLY A 284 -1.44 26.88 12.15
C GLY A 284 -2.10 26.18 10.94
N VAL A 285 -1.87 24.89 10.75
CA VAL A 285 -2.61 24.13 9.71
C VAL A 285 -4.05 23.89 10.20
N VAL A 286 -5.00 24.47 9.47
CA VAL A 286 -6.43 24.17 9.66
C VAL A 286 -6.76 22.96 8.78
N LYS A 287 -7.30 21.92 9.40
CA LYS A 287 -7.66 20.67 8.73
C LYS A 287 -9.17 20.46 8.81
N ASN A 288 -9.75 19.98 7.71
CA ASN A 288 -11.15 19.55 7.71
C ASN A 288 -11.34 18.45 8.77
N PRO A 289 -12.38 18.50 9.60
CA PRO A 289 -12.68 17.44 10.58
C PRO A 289 -12.72 16.04 9.95
N VAL A 290 -13.33 15.91 8.77
CA VAL A 290 -13.33 14.69 7.97
C VAL A 290 -12.17 14.75 6.97
N THR A 291 -11.11 14.03 7.23
CA THR A 291 -9.94 13.97 6.35
C THR A 291 -10.28 13.28 5.03
N GLY A 292 -10.99 12.16 5.10
CA GLY A 292 -11.40 11.43 3.90
C GLY A 292 -12.45 10.36 4.20
N VAL A 293 -13.04 9.88 3.12
CA VAL A 293 -14.00 8.78 3.12
C VAL A 293 -13.54 7.70 2.14
N SER A 294 -13.53 6.46 2.62
CA SER A 294 -13.17 5.27 1.82
C SER A 294 -14.04 4.10 2.25
N GLY A 295 -14.08 3.05 1.45
CA GLY A 295 -14.88 1.89 1.81
C GLY A 295 -14.62 0.68 0.92
N ARG A 296 -15.23 -0.42 1.30
CA ARG A 296 -15.17 -1.69 0.59
C ARG A 296 -16.55 -2.29 0.43
N LYS A 297 -16.81 -2.84 -0.75
CA LYS A 297 -17.95 -3.69 -1.06
C LYS A 297 -17.66 -5.14 -0.69
N GLY A 298 -18.67 -6.00 -0.77
CA GLY A 298 -18.52 -7.44 -0.60
C GLY A 298 -18.37 -7.87 0.86
N MET A 299 -19.16 -7.28 1.76
CA MET A 299 -19.21 -7.65 3.17
C MET A 299 -20.45 -8.47 3.49
N SER A 300 -20.33 -9.36 4.46
CA SER A 300 -21.42 -10.07 5.11
C SER A 300 -21.42 -9.74 6.60
N VAL A 301 -22.61 -9.50 7.13
CA VAL A 301 -22.83 -9.21 8.56
C VAL A 301 -23.54 -10.41 9.18
N ILE A 302 -22.89 -11.05 10.15
CA ILE A 302 -23.43 -12.16 10.92
C ILE A 302 -23.84 -11.61 12.28
N GLN A 303 -25.12 -11.81 12.65
CA GLN A 303 -25.66 -11.48 13.96
C GLN A 303 -25.95 -12.75 14.73
N ILE A 304 -25.41 -12.88 15.92
CA ILE A 304 -25.57 -14.02 16.81
C ILE A 304 -26.15 -13.52 18.12
N GLU A 305 -27.28 -14.06 18.54
CA GLU A 305 -27.96 -13.66 19.77
C GLU A 305 -28.12 -14.86 20.72
N LYS A 306 -27.94 -14.60 22.00
CA LYS A 306 -28.17 -15.56 23.06
C LYS A 306 -28.62 -14.83 24.33
N VAL A 307 -29.91 -15.02 24.69
CA VAL A 307 -30.51 -14.38 25.85
C VAL A 307 -29.91 -14.93 27.15
N MET A 308 -29.65 -14.04 28.12
CA MET A 308 -29.15 -14.36 29.45
C MET A 308 -27.78 -15.04 29.47
N VAL A 309 -26.84 -14.50 28.70
CA VAL A 309 -25.39 -14.83 28.88
C VAL A 309 -24.91 -14.19 30.18
N SER A 310 -25.26 -14.80 31.29
CA SER A 310 -24.99 -14.27 32.64
C SER A 310 -23.52 -14.13 32.99
N ASP A 311 -22.63 -14.80 32.24
CA ASP A 311 -21.17 -14.80 32.41
C ASP A 311 -20.48 -14.38 31.10
N GLY A 312 -20.82 -13.22 30.56
CA GLY A 312 -20.48 -12.70 29.22
C GLY A 312 -19.05 -12.83 28.70
N SER A 313 -18.09 -13.24 29.53
CA SER A 313 -16.69 -13.39 29.10
C SER A 313 -16.44 -14.63 28.22
N GLY A 314 -17.25 -15.70 28.39
CA GLY A 314 -17.06 -16.96 27.64
C GLY A 314 -17.60 -16.92 26.21
N PHE A 315 -18.76 -16.27 26.00
CA PHE A 315 -19.45 -16.27 24.70
C PHE A 315 -18.65 -15.64 23.57
N SER A 316 -18.12 -14.43 23.80
CA SER A 316 -17.28 -13.73 22.82
C SER A 316 -15.92 -14.44 22.63
N ALA A 317 -15.34 -15.00 23.71
CA ALA A 317 -14.09 -15.74 23.62
C ALA A 317 -14.22 -17.00 22.75
N LEU A 318 -15.29 -17.79 22.96
CA LEU A 318 -15.57 -18.97 22.15
C LEU A 318 -15.78 -18.62 20.67
N MET A 319 -16.48 -17.51 20.37
CA MET A 319 -16.62 -17.06 18.98
C MET A 319 -15.29 -16.71 18.34
N LEU A 320 -14.42 -16.01 19.05
CA LEU A 320 -13.09 -15.66 18.56
C LEU A 320 -12.19 -16.89 18.40
N ASP A 321 -12.33 -17.91 19.26
CA ASP A 321 -11.62 -19.18 19.12
C ASP A 321 -12.06 -19.93 17.85
N ILE A 322 -13.36 -20.00 17.56
CA ILE A 322 -13.88 -20.56 16.30
C ILE A 322 -13.24 -19.89 15.09
N LEU A 323 -13.21 -18.54 15.05
CA LEU A 323 -12.62 -17.80 13.95
C LEU A 323 -11.11 -18.05 13.82
N LYS A 324 -10.41 -18.16 14.96
CA LYS A 324 -8.97 -18.43 15.00
C LYS A 324 -8.64 -19.83 14.50
N GLU A 325 -9.37 -20.86 14.94
CA GLU A 325 -9.15 -22.25 14.52
C GLU A 325 -9.36 -22.45 13.02
N ARG A 326 -10.30 -21.69 12.44
CA ARG A 326 -10.56 -21.67 11.00
C ARG A 326 -9.63 -20.74 10.22
N ALA A 327 -8.75 -19.99 10.89
CA ALA A 327 -7.95 -18.92 10.29
C ALA A 327 -8.81 -17.95 9.46
N LEU A 328 -10.06 -17.67 9.91
CA LEU A 328 -11.02 -16.82 9.21
C LEU A 328 -10.88 -15.36 9.68
N PRO A 329 -10.33 -14.46 8.83
CA PRO A 329 -10.20 -13.06 9.18
C PRO A 329 -11.55 -12.34 9.15
N PHE A 330 -11.71 -11.37 10.04
CA PHE A 330 -12.91 -10.53 10.11
C PHE A 330 -12.52 -9.04 10.15
N GLU A 331 -13.41 -8.17 9.67
CA GLU A 331 -13.17 -6.72 9.65
C GLU A 331 -13.38 -6.10 11.04
N TYR A 332 -14.46 -6.47 11.73
CA TYR A 332 -14.67 -6.18 13.15
C TYR A 332 -15.68 -7.12 13.80
N CYS A 333 -15.58 -7.18 15.12
CA CYS A 333 -16.50 -7.92 15.98
C CYS A 333 -17.05 -6.95 17.04
N LEU A 334 -18.37 -6.76 17.05
CA LEU A 334 -19.07 -5.98 18.07
C LEU A 334 -19.74 -6.93 19.03
N THR A 335 -19.50 -6.73 20.33
CA THR A 335 -20.12 -7.52 21.39
C THR A 335 -21.14 -6.68 22.15
N GLY A 336 -22.37 -7.11 22.17
CA GLY A 336 -23.44 -6.56 23.02
C GLY A 336 -23.61 -7.36 24.31
N ILE A 337 -24.69 -7.08 25.06
CA ILE A 337 -25.02 -7.83 26.29
C ILE A 337 -25.39 -9.27 25.93
N ASP A 338 -26.25 -9.44 24.93
CA ASP A 338 -26.78 -10.75 24.51
C ASP A 338 -26.53 -10.99 23.00
N SER A 339 -25.54 -10.33 22.40
CA SER A 339 -25.32 -10.43 20.96
C SER A 339 -23.86 -10.25 20.57
N ILE A 340 -23.49 -10.89 19.45
CA ILE A 340 -22.25 -10.65 18.72
C ILE A 340 -22.62 -10.30 17.29
N THR A 341 -22.03 -9.24 16.77
CA THR A 341 -22.10 -8.89 15.34
C THR A 341 -20.70 -8.99 14.74
N LEU A 342 -20.57 -9.83 13.72
CA LEU A 342 -19.33 -10.00 12.97
C LEU A 342 -19.50 -9.42 11.58
N VAL A 343 -18.48 -8.70 11.09
CA VAL A 343 -18.39 -8.31 9.70
C VAL A 343 -17.22 -9.02 9.06
N ILE A 344 -17.52 -9.80 8.03
CA ILE A 344 -16.56 -10.67 7.34
C ILE A 344 -16.68 -10.41 5.84
N ARG A 345 -15.60 -10.54 5.10
CA ARG A 345 -15.64 -10.50 3.65
C ARG A 345 -16.46 -11.67 3.10
N LYS A 346 -17.35 -11.36 2.16
CA LYS A 346 -18.26 -12.35 1.57
C LYS A 346 -17.53 -13.51 0.90
N ASP A 347 -16.47 -13.22 0.13
CA ASP A 347 -15.67 -14.24 -0.56
C ASP A 347 -15.02 -15.26 0.40
N LEU A 348 -14.60 -14.82 1.58
CA LEU A 348 -14.04 -15.71 2.60
C LEU A 348 -15.12 -16.50 3.36
N LEU A 349 -16.32 -15.92 3.52
CA LEU A 349 -17.42 -16.57 4.19
C LEU A 349 -18.07 -17.64 3.29
N ASP A 350 -18.25 -17.35 2.01
CA ASP A 350 -18.92 -18.25 1.06
C ASP A 350 -18.27 -19.63 1.00
N ASP A 351 -16.95 -19.72 1.18
CA ASP A 351 -16.18 -20.97 1.15
C ASP A 351 -16.40 -21.85 2.41
N CYS A 352 -16.87 -21.30 3.53
CA CYS A 352 -16.99 -22.03 4.81
C CYS A 352 -18.30 -21.77 5.57
N LYS A 353 -19.26 -21.10 4.96
CA LYS A 353 -20.46 -20.55 5.60
C LYS A 353 -21.27 -21.60 6.37
N GLU A 354 -21.57 -22.72 5.74
CA GLU A 354 -22.43 -23.76 6.31
C GLU A 354 -21.76 -24.43 7.51
N ASP A 355 -20.49 -24.81 7.34
CA ASP A 355 -19.70 -25.43 8.41
C ASP A 355 -19.46 -24.46 9.59
N LEU A 356 -19.23 -23.18 9.30
CA LEU A 356 -19.09 -22.15 10.32
C LEU A 356 -20.37 -21.99 11.14
N PHE A 357 -21.53 -21.96 10.47
CA PHE A 357 -22.82 -21.81 11.16
C PHE A 357 -23.21 -23.05 11.97
N GLU A 358 -22.82 -24.25 11.52
CA GLU A 358 -23.00 -25.48 12.26
C GLU A 358 -22.16 -25.46 13.55
N GLU A 359 -20.88 -25.15 13.46
CA GLU A 359 -19.99 -25.04 14.61
C GLU A 359 -20.44 -23.94 15.60
N ILE A 360 -20.91 -22.79 15.11
CA ILE A 360 -21.50 -21.75 15.97
C ILE A 360 -22.70 -22.30 16.73
N ARG A 361 -23.59 -23.05 16.07
CA ARG A 361 -24.77 -23.64 16.74
C ARG A 361 -24.37 -24.67 17.79
N GLU A 362 -23.40 -25.52 17.48
CA GLU A 362 -22.93 -26.58 18.39
C GLU A 362 -22.14 -26.04 19.60
N THR A 363 -21.35 -24.99 19.39
CA THR A 363 -20.44 -24.46 20.43
C THR A 363 -21.11 -23.39 21.28
N LEU A 364 -21.82 -22.46 20.64
CA LEU A 364 -22.39 -21.28 21.31
C LEU A 364 -23.84 -21.50 21.74
N HIS A 365 -24.54 -22.45 21.11
CA HIS A 365 -25.98 -22.68 21.34
C HIS A 365 -26.79 -21.37 21.30
N PRO A 366 -26.72 -20.58 20.23
CA PRO A 366 -27.39 -19.29 20.11
C PRO A 366 -28.90 -19.48 19.96
N ASP A 367 -29.67 -18.49 20.41
CA ASP A 367 -31.10 -18.44 20.19
C ASP A 367 -31.45 -17.96 18.76
N PHE A 368 -30.59 -17.17 18.17
CA PHE A 368 -30.72 -16.65 16.81
C PHE A 368 -29.37 -16.49 16.11
N ILE A 369 -29.33 -16.85 14.82
CA ILE A 369 -28.26 -16.51 13.90
C ILE A 369 -28.87 -15.86 12.67
N GLY A 370 -28.52 -14.60 12.41
CA GLY A 370 -28.91 -13.84 11.21
C GLY A 370 -27.71 -13.61 10.30
N LEU A 371 -27.96 -13.56 9.00
CA LEU A 371 -26.98 -13.20 7.98
C LEU A 371 -27.56 -12.11 7.09
N ARG A 372 -26.80 -11.01 6.92
CA ARG A 372 -27.05 -9.99 5.90
C ARG A 372 -25.87 -9.99 4.94
N GLU A 373 -26.13 -10.41 3.72
CA GLU A 373 -25.15 -10.39 2.62
C GLU A 373 -25.24 -9.06 1.83
N ASN A 374 -24.29 -8.87 0.90
CA ASN A 374 -24.23 -7.71 0.01
C ASN A 374 -24.25 -6.38 0.81
N GLN A 375 -23.37 -6.32 1.78
CA GLN A 375 -23.11 -5.12 2.55
C GLN A 375 -21.80 -4.47 2.11
N SER A 376 -21.68 -3.18 2.39
CA SER A 376 -20.45 -2.43 2.22
C SER A 376 -20.07 -1.77 3.52
N LEU A 377 -18.78 -1.64 3.76
CA LEU A 377 -18.25 -0.96 4.93
C LEU A 377 -17.58 0.34 4.49
N ILE A 378 -18.00 1.46 5.09
CA ILE A 378 -17.47 2.81 4.83
C ILE A 378 -16.76 3.31 6.07
N ALA A 379 -15.54 3.84 5.90
CA ALA A 379 -14.79 4.54 6.93
C ALA A 379 -14.81 6.04 6.66
N VAL A 380 -15.34 6.80 7.60
CA VAL A 380 -15.20 8.25 7.68
C VAL A 380 -14.02 8.54 8.60
N THR A 381 -12.93 9.04 8.05
CA THR A 381 -11.66 9.17 8.76
C THR A 381 -11.33 10.63 9.05
N GLY A 382 -10.91 10.94 10.28
CA GLY A 382 -10.45 12.26 10.67
C GLY A 382 -10.23 12.39 12.18
N GLU A 383 -9.03 12.75 12.59
CA GLU A 383 -8.69 12.90 14.03
C GLU A 383 -9.56 13.95 14.73
N LYS A 384 -10.01 14.99 14.03
CA LYS A 384 -10.88 16.04 14.57
C LYS A 384 -12.37 15.78 14.37
N ALA A 385 -12.77 14.88 13.49
CA ALA A 385 -14.18 14.52 13.29
C ALA A 385 -14.84 14.03 14.58
N THR A 386 -14.03 13.50 15.47
CA THR A 386 -14.46 12.88 16.71
C THR A 386 -14.22 13.75 17.95
N GLU A 387 -13.46 14.83 17.84
CA GLU A 387 -13.33 15.84 18.89
C GLU A 387 -14.54 16.79 18.90
N SER A 388 -15.09 17.13 17.72
CA SER A 388 -16.40 17.77 17.63
C SER A 388 -17.47 16.67 17.62
N SER A 389 -18.21 16.53 18.71
CA SER A 389 -19.30 15.54 18.84
C SER A 389 -20.36 15.61 17.72
N ASP A 390 -20.35 16.68 16.92
CA ASP A 390 -21.35 16.95 15.89
C ASP A 390 -21.06 16.30 14.55
N ALA A 391 -19.80 16.10 14.16
CA ALA A 391 -19.47 15.63 12.81
C ALA A 391 -20.02 14.21 12.54
N ASN A 392 -19.85 13.28 13.50
CA ASN A 392 -20.37 11.92 13.36
C ASN A 392 -21.90 11.87 13.31
N VAL A 393 -22.56 12.67 14.17
CA VAL A 393 -24.04 12.77 14.18
C VAL A 393 -24.51 13.30 12.82
N ARG A 394 -23.91 14.35 12.32
CA ARG A 394 -24.28 14.97 11.04
C ARG A 394 -24.01 14.06 9.83
N VAL A 395 -22.96 13.21 9.87
CA VAL A 395 -22.76 12.17 8.86
C VAL A 395 -23.93 11.19 8.84
N LEU A 396 -24.37 10.72 10.02
CA LEU A 396 -25.49 9.79 10.12
C LEU A 396 -26.83 10.46 9.71
N GLU A 397 -27.04 11.71 10.09
CA GLU A 397 -28.19 12.52 9.67
C GLU A 397 -28.22 12.69 8.14
N LYS A 398 -27.06 13.01 7.52
CA LYS A 398 -26.96 13.13 6.06
C LYS A 398 -27.33 11.83 5.36
N LEU A 399 -26.78 10.68 5.79
CA LEU A 399 -27.11 9.38 5.22
C LEU A 399 -28.60 9.06 5.35
N THR A 400 -29.16 9.30 6.54
CA THR A 400 -30.61 9.06 6.81
C THR A 400 -31.47 9.97 5.95
N SER A 401 -31.12 11.24 5.77
CA SER A 401 -31.87 12.19 4.93
C SER A 401 -31.91 11.80 3.45
N GLU A 402 -30.86 11.09 2.98
CA GLU A 402 -30.77 10.51 1.62
C GLU A 402 -31.48 9.15 1.51
N GLY A 403 -32.14 8.70 2.58
CA GLY A 403 -32.86 7.42 2.63
C GLY A 403 -31.89 6.21 2.54
N ILE A 404 -30.66 6.36 3.04
CA ILE A 404 -29.66 5.27 3.06
C ILE A 404 -29.80 4.54 4.39
N GLU A 405 -30.14 3.25 4.31
CA GLU A 405 -30.19 2.37 5.49
C GLU A 405 -28.80 2.18 6.07
N ILE A 406 -28.68 2.29 7.38
CA ILE A 406 -27.45 2.01 8.12
C ILE A 406 -27.62 0.66 8.81
N SER A 407 -26.82 -0.33 8.39
CA SER A 407 -26.89 -1.69 8.93
C SER A 407 -26.03 -1.87 10.18
N THR A 408 -24.89 -1.18 10.26
CA THR A 408 -24.00 -1.22 11.43
C THR A 408 -23.29 0.11 11.61
N ILE A 409 -22.93 0.41 12.86
CA ILE A 409 -22.10 1.57 13.22
C ILE A 409 -21.04 1.10 14.21
N ASN A 410 -19.80 1.44 13.94
CA ASN A 410 -18.70 1.21 14.87
C ASN A 410 -17.80 2.45 14.98
N GLN A 411 -17.58 2.89 16.20
CA GLN A 411 -16.63 3.95 16.51
C GLN A 411 -15.72 3.48 17.65
N GLY A 412 -14.45 3.26 17.35
CA GLY A 412 -13.46 2.90 18.37
C GLY A 412 -13.20 4.03 19.36
N ALA A 413 -12.78 3.69 20.57
CA ALA A 413 -12.44 4.66 21.63
C ALA A 413 -11.30 5.62 21.21
N GLY A 414 -10.47 5.24 20.23
CA GLY A 414 -9.42 6.07 19.66
C GLY A 414 -9.90 7.23 18.79
N LYS A 415 -11.20 7.33 18.55
CA LYS A 415 -11.87 8.43 17.87
C LYS A 415 -11.22 8.85 16.53
N LEU A 416 -10.66 7.91 15.77
CA LEU A 416 -10.01 8.19 14.49
C LEU A 416 -10.97 8.08 13.31
N ASN A 417 -11.89 7.14 13.39
CA ASN A 417 -12.80 6.81 12.33
C ASN A 417 -14.20 6.45 12.86
N LEU A 418 -15.18 6.67 12.00
CA LEU A 418 -16.52 6.12 12.11
C LEU A 418 -16.69 5.09 10.99
N LEU A 419 -16.93 3.82 11.35
CA LEU A 419 -17.23 2.75 10.41
C LEU A 419 -18.74 2.60 10.29
N ILE A 420 -19.25 2.60 9.07
CA ILE A 420 -20.68 2.53 8.77
C ILE A 420 -20.91 1.41 7.77
N GLY A 421 -21.79 0.47 8.11
CA GLY A 421 -22.28 -0.54 7.18
C GLY A 421 -23.52 -0.03 6.45
N VAL A 422 -23.55 -0.21 5.13
CA VAL A 422 -24.69 0.14 4.26
C VAL A 422 -24.94 -0.98 3.25
N PRO A 423 -26.15 -1.10 2.68
CA PRO A 423 -26.40 -2.00 1.55
C PRO A 423 -25.45 -1.69 0.38
N GLU A 424 -24.93 -2.73 -0.27
CA GLU A 424 -23.90 -2.57 -1.32
C GLU A 424 -24.40 -1.73 -2.50
N GLU A 425 -25.66 -1.82 -2.85
CA GLU A 425 -26.31 -1.02 -3.89
C GLU A 425 -26.33 0.49 -3.60
N ARG A 426 -26.24 0.88 -2.32
CA ARG A 426 -26.22 2.28 -1.87
C ARG A 426 -24.82 2.79 -1.53
N TYR A 427 -23.78 1.97 -1.76
CA TYR A 427 -22.40 2.28 -1.39
C TYR A 427 -21.90 3.59 -1.99
N GLU A 428 -22.07 3.76 -3.31
CA GLU A 428 -21.57 4.96 -4.00
C GLU A 428 -22.34 6.21 -3.61
N ASP A 429 -23.66 6.10 -3.43
CA ASP A 429 -24.50 7.20 -2.96
C ASP A 429 -24.08 7.63 -1.55
N ALA A 430 -23.78 6.67 -0.68
CA ALA A 430 -23.31 6.95 0.67
C ALA A 430 -21.95 7.67 0.67
N ILE A 431 -20.99 7.25 -0.17
CA ILE A 431 -19.70 7.94 -0.33
C ILE A 431 -19.91 9.38 -0.82
N ARG A 432 -20.77 9.61 -1.83
CA ARG A 432 -21.09 10.95 -2.35
C ARG A 432 -21.72 11.83 -1.27
N ALA A 433 -22.72 11.31 -0.55
CA ALA A 433 -23.41 12.05 0.52
C ALA A 433 -22.45 12.47 1.65
N ILE A 434 -21.57 11.58 2.08
CA ILE A 434 -20.56 11.90 3.11
C ILE A 434 -19.54 12.91 2.58
N TYR A 435 -19.10 12.80 1.33
CA TYR A 435 -18.17 13.74 0.72
C TYR A 435 -18.78 15.14 0.57
N GLU A 436 -20.05 15.26 0.13
CA GLU A 436 -20.79 16.54 0.08
C GLU A 436 -20.87 17.18 1.48
N PHE A 437 -21.18 16.37 2.49
CA PHE A 437 -21.19 16.85 3.87
C PHE A 437 -19.80 17.39 4.27
N ARG A 438 -18.72 16.66 3.94
CA ARG A 438 -17.35 17.10 4.20
C ARG A 438 -17.06 18.48 3.59
N GLN A 439 -17.54 18.76 2.38
CA GLN A 439 -17.36 20.05 1.71
C GLN A 439 -18.12 21.20 2.41
N SER A 440 -19.14 20.88 3.19
CA SER A 440 -19.91 21.86 3.95
C SER A 440 -19.30 22.22 5.32
N LEU A 441 -18.22 21.53 5.73
CA LEU A 441 -17.47 21.78 6.97
C LEU A 441 -16.36 22.79 6.80
#